data_9131a2893f72f84603082acf77d744e4
#
_entry.id   9131a2893f72f84603082acf77d744e4
#
_cell.length_a   1.000
_cell.length_b   1.000
_cell.length_c   1.000
_cell.angle_alpha   90.00
_cell.angle_beta   90.00
_cell.angle_gamma   90.00
#
_symmetry.space_group_name_H-M   'P 1'
#
loop_
_entity.id
_entity.type
_entity.pdbx_description
1 polymer ?
#
loop_
_entity_poly.entity_id
_entity_poly.type
_entity_poly.pdbx_seq_one_letter_code
_entity_poly.pdbx_strand_id
1 'polypeptide(L)'
;MKKYTFNLLLFALAVIISVSTFGYKYIYTDLGTAHKVSEIEDKILVIMFSSPSCYYCKLFDKDVLANKDVQEFLRGNYVFVRIEPSNYKTTFLGKSYSNNDLFTAFGVRGTPAFFFLKAKELITQVPGYMPVEDFLKALKYLIRVVEENYNESFDAYAKKKDNLLGKPKVVNVTKDKADYILKYDSNSIIVSETPKNIDIYTVYITSNEQLAKKLNEAGVIRVLLIK
;
A
#
# COMPACT_ATOMS: atom_id res chain seq x y z
N MET A 1 -22.01 -11.32 -71.41
CA MET A 1 -22.40 -11.78 -70.07
C MET A 1 -21.18 -11.70 -69.18
N LYS A 2 -21.07 -10.63 -68.36
CA LYS A 2 -19.95 -10.41 -67.43
C LYS A 2 -20.31 -11.04 -66.08
N LYS A 3 -19.51 -12.01 -65.60
CA LYS A 3 -19.61 -12.58 -64.26
C LYS A 3 -18.90 -11.66 -63.28
N TYR A 4 -19.64 -11.07 -62.33
CA TYR A 4 -19.08 -10.35 -61.21
C TYR A 4 -18.77 -11.36 -60.11
N THR A 5 -17.48 -11.55 -59.82
CA THR A 5 -17.01 -12.27 -58.65
C THR A 5 -17.03 -11.30 -57.48
N PHE A 6 -17.89 -11.57 -56.51
CA PHE A 6 -18.01 -10.82 -55.27
C PHE A 6 -16.94 -11.31 -54.28
N ASN A 7 -15.85 -10.56 -54.14
CA ASN A 7 -14.84 -10.84 -53.12
C ASN A 7 -15.31 -10.33 -51.77
N LEU A 8 -15.72 -11.25 -50.91
CA LEU A 8 -16.06 -10.97 -49.51
C LEU A 8 -14.75 -10.85 -48.72
N LEU A 9 -14.29 -9.59 -48.47
CA LEU A 9 -13.18 -9.29 -47.57
C LEU A 9 -13.70 -9.43 -46.13
N LEU A 10 -13.38 -10.54 -45.48
CA LEU A 10 -13.57 -10.71 -44.04
C LEU A 10 -12.54 -9.85 -43.33
N PHE A 11 -12.97 -8.68 -42.84
CA PHE A 11 -12.22 -7.89 -41.84
C PHE A 11 -12.35 -8.61 -40.50
N ALA A 12 -11.35 -9.40 -40.12
CA ALA A 12 -11.21 -9.91 -38.77
C ALA A 12 -10.79 -8.74 -37.90
N LEU A 13 -11.75 -8.12 -37.21
CA LEU A 13 -11.49 -7.11 -36.17
C LEU A 13 -10.89 -7.83 -34.95
N ALA A 14 -9.57 -7.90 -34.89
CA ALA A 14 -8.86 -8.36 -33.70
C ALA A 14 -9.06 -7.32 -32.58
N VAL A 15 -10.04 -7.56 -31.72
CA VAL A 15 -10.18 -6.81 -30.47
C VAL A 15 -8.99 -7.19 -29.59
N ILE A 16 -7.95 -6.37 -29.64
CA ILE A 16 -6.85 -6.46 -28.68
C ILE A 16 -7.42 -5.99 -27.32
N ILE A 17 -7.89 -6.95 -26.54
CA ILE A 17 -8.18 -6.71 -25.13
C ILE A 17 -6.81 -6.49 -24.48
N SER A 18 -6.41 -5.22 -24.36
CA SER A 18 -5.28 -4.84 -23.50
C SER A 18 -5.68 -5.19 -22.09
N VAL A 19 -5.22 -6.35 -21.61
CA VAL A 19 -5.25 -6.69 -20.19
C VAL A 19 -4.29 -5.71 -19.54
N SER A 20 -4.83 -4.58 -19.09
CA SER A 20 -4.10 -3.67 -18.20
C SER A 20 -3.78 -4.47 -16.94
N THR A 21 -2.55 -4.96 -16.84
CA THR A 21 -2.03 -5.48 -15.58
C THR A 21 -1.96 -4.28 -14.64
N PHE A 22 -3.03 -4.06 -13.87
CA PHE A 22 -3.07 -3.04 -12.84
C PHE A 22 -2.14 -3.47 -11.72
N GLY A 23 -0.85 -3.17 -11.88
CA GLY A 23 0.10 -3.24 -10.77
C GLY A 23 -0.38 -2.34 -9.62
N TYR A 24 0.00 -2.65 -8.39
CA TYR A 24 -0.27 -1.78 -7.23
C TYR A 24 0.39 -0.42 -7.44
N LYS A 25 -0.41 0.63 -7.62
CA LYS A 25 0.07 1.97 -8.02
C LYS A 25 0.55 2.86 -6.86
N TYR A 26 0.31 2.45 -5.61
CA TYR A 26 0.64 3.22 -4.42
C TYR A 26 1.96 2.76 -3.77
N ILE A 27 2.95 2.41 -4.60
CA ILE A 27 4.28 2.00 -4.16
C ILE A 27 5.18 3.22 -4.11
N TYR A 28 5.73 3.50 -2.93
CA TYR A 28 6.81 4.48 -2.77
C TYR A 28 8.15 3.87 -3.17
N THR A 29 9.07 4.71 -3.62
CA THR A 29 10.45 4.33 -3.96
C THR A 29 11.49 5.08 -3.12
N ASP A 30 11.04 6.07 -2.34
CA ASP A 30 11.87 6.81 -1.38
C ASP A 30 11.44 6.49 0.05
N LEU A 31 12.35 5.89 0.83
CA LEU A 31 12.07 5.45 2.19
C LEU A 31 11.74 6.61 3.12
N GLY A 32 12.44 7.74 2.99
CA GLY A 32 12.21 8.91 3.83
C GLY A 32 10.82 9.49 3.64
N THR A 33 10.39 9.63 2.38
CA THR A 33 9.04 10.09 2.05
C THR A 33 7.98 9.11 2.57
N ALA A 34 8.14 7.81 2.30
CA ALA A 34 7.21 6.78 2.76
C ALA A 34 7.09 6.75 4.29
N HIS A 35 8.21 6.84 5.00
CA HIS A 35 8.23 6.90 6.46
C HIS A 35 7.48 8.12 6.97
N LYS A 36 7.74 9.31 6.42
CA LYS A 36 7.04 10.53 6.83
C LYS A 36 5.54 10.48 6.56
N VAL A 37 5.11 9.90 5.42
CA VAL A 37 3.70 9.66 5.12
C VAL A 37 3.10 8.71 6.15
N SER A 38 3.77 7.59 6.46
CA SER A 38 3.26 6.61 7.44
C SER A 38 3.10 7.20 8.85
N GLU A 39 4.02 8.10 9.28
CA GLU A 39 3.91 8.80 10.55
C GLU A 39 2.72 9.78 10.57
N ILE A 40 2.53 10.56 9.49
CA ILE A 40 1.42 11.53 9.40
C ILE A 40 0.07 10.84 9.37
N GLU A 41 -0.05 9.76 8.62
CA GLU A 41 -1.29 8.98 8.48
C GLU A 41 -1.49 7.99 9.62
N ASP A 42 -0.53 7.85 10.52
CA ASP A 42 -0.55 6.86 11.59
C ASP A 42 -0.81 5.43 11.06
N LYS A 43 -0.12 5.08 9.96
CA LYS A 43 -0.14 3.75 9.34
C LYS A 43 1.13 2.96 9.64
N ILE A 44 1.07 1.65 9.46
CA ILE A 44 2.26 0.80 9.46
C ILE A 44 3.00 1.00 8.13
N LEU A 45 4.32 1.16 8.18
CA LEU A 45 5.19 1.18 7.01
C LEU A 45 5.62 -0.25 6.68
N VAL A 46 5.41 -0.65 5.42
CA VAL A 46 5.98 -1.89 4.85
C VAL A 46 7.14 -1.52 3.95
N ILE A 47 8.32 -1.99 4.27
CA ILE A 47 9.51 -1.86 3.42
C ILE A 47 9.76 -3.21 2.76
N MET A 48 9.61 -3.27 1.43
CA MET A 48 9.99 -4.43 0.64
C MET A 48 11.35 -4.18 0.00
N PHE A 49 12.34 -4.93 0.42
CA PHE A 49 13.61 -5.01 -0.32
C PHE A 49 13.45 -5.96 -1.50
N SER A 50 13.78 -5.47 -2.69
CA SER A 50 13.60 -6.13 -3.97
C SER A 50 14.86 -6.00 -4.84
N SER A 51 14.91 -6.76 -5.93
CA SER A 51 15.97 -6.65 -6.93
C SER A 51 15.38 -6.92 -8.32
N PRO A 52 15.84 -6.22 -9.38
CA PRO A 52 15.35 -6.45 -10.74
C PRO A 52 15.53 -7.88 -11.26
N SER A 53 16.57 -8.59 -10.79
CA SER A 53 16.84 -9.99 -11.13
C SER A 53 16.09 -11.02 -10.28
N CYS A 54 15.40 -10.58 -9.23
CA CYS A 54 14.75 -11.45 -8.26
C CYS A 54 13.48 -12.09 -8.85
N TYR A 55 13.50 -13.40 -9.08
CA TYR A 55 12.35 -14.15 -9.59
C TYR A 55 11.13 -14.06 -8.65
N TYR A 56 11.33 -14.29 -7.35
CA TYR A 56 10.24 -14.24 -6.35
C TYR A 56 9.68 -12.83 -6.13
N CYS A 57 10.46 -11.78 -6.39
CA CYS A 57 9.94 -10.41 -6.36
C CYS A 57 8.96 -10.17 -7.53
N LYS A 58 9.30 -10.65 -8.74
CA LYS A 58 8.40 -10.59 -9.91
C LYS A 58 7.14 -11.42 -9.70
N LEU A 59 7.28 -12.58 -9.05
CA LEU A 59 6.14 -13.42 -8.70
C LEU A 59 5.22 -12.73 -7.68
N PHE A 60 5.80 -12.07 -6.68
CA PHE A 60 5.06 -11.28 -5.70
C PHE A 60 4.27 -10.13 -6.37
N ASP A 61 4.87 -9.43 -7.33
CA ASP A 61 4.18 -8.40 -8.10
C ASP A 61 3.00 -8.95 -8.88
N LYS A 62 3.22 -10.08 -9.58
CA LYS A 62 2.24 -10.69 -10.46
C LYS A 62 1.07 -11.30 -9.69
N ASP A 63 1.35 -12.02 -8.61
CA ASP A 63 0.33 -12.83 -7.93
C ASP A 63 -0.25 -12.09 -6.71
N VAL A 64 0.60 -11.40 -5.92
CA VAL A 64 0.19 -10.81 -4.64
C VAL A 64 -0.20 -9.36 -4.80
N LEU A 65 0.67 -8.50 -5.34
CA LEU A 65 0.35 -7.09 -5.53
C LEU A 65 -0.68 -6.82 -6.64
N ALA A 66 -0.94 -7.78 -7.53
CA ALA A 66 -2.03 -7.68 -8.49
C ALA A 66 -3.40 -8.09 -7.90
N ASN A 67 -3.42 -8.75 -6.72
CA ASN A 67 -4.65 -9.16 -6.06
C ASN A 67 -5.40 -7.95 -5.48
N LYS A 68 -6.69 -7.82 -5.79
CA LYS A 68 -7.51 -6.67 -5.39
C LYS A 68 -7.61 -6.51 -3.87
N ASP A 69 -7.83 -7.60 -3.15
CA ASP A 69 -8.01 -7.56 -1.69
C ASP A 69 -6.71 -7.12 -1.00
N VAL A 70 -5.55 -7.57 -1.52
CA VAL A 70 -4.22 -7.11 -1.06
C VAL A 70 -4.05 -5.61 -1.32
N GLN A 71 -4.39 -5.14 -2.53
CA GLN A 71 -4.26 -3.73 -2.88
C GLN A 71 -5.14 -2.83 -2.00
N GLU A 72 -6.40 -3.20 -1.80
CA GLU A 72 -7.34 -2.45 -0.96
C GLU A 72 -6.87 -2.43 0.49
N PHE A 73 -6.45 -3.59 1.03
CA PHE A 73 -6.00 -3.69 2.40
C PHE A 73 -4.70 -2.89 2.66
N LEU A 74 -3.73 -2.98 1.74
CA LEU A 74 -2.51 -2.17 1.80
C LEU A 74 -2.82 -0.68 1.75
N ARG A 75 -3.64 -0.24 0.79
CA ARG A 75 -3.98 1.16 0.58
C ARG A 75 -4.64 1.81 1.79
N GLY A 76 -5.53 1.10 2.47
CA GLY A 76 -6.21 1.61 3.66
C GLY A 76 -5.32 1.63 4.91
N ASN A 77 -4.53 0.59 5.13
CA ASN A 77 -3.90 0.32 6.42
C ASN A 77 -2.38 0.53 6.46
N TYR A 78 -1.72 0.58 5.29
CA TYR A 78 -0.27 0.58 5.19
C TYR A 78 0.25 1.69 4.27
N VAL A 79 1.50 2.06 4.46
CA VAL A 79 2.32 2.73 3.46
C VAL A 79 3.33 1.72 2.96
N PHE A 80 3.37 1.48 1.65
CA PHE A 80 4.22 0.45 1.06
C PHE A 80 5.36 1.08 0.26
N VAL A 81 6.60 0.79 0.63
CA VAL A 81 7.80 1.26 -0.09
C VAL A 81 8.61 0.07 -0.60
N ARG A 82 9.09 0.19 -1.85
CA ARG A 82 10.01 -0.76 -2.46
C ARG A 82 11.39 -0.13 -2.56
N ILE A 83 12.38 -0.86 -2.06
CA ILE A 83 13.79 -0.47 -2.13
C ILE A 83 14.52 -1.47 -3.02
N GLU A 84 15.13 -0.95 -4.09
CA GLU A 84 15.98 -1.71 -4.99
C GLU A 84 17.42 -1.19 -4.91
N PRO A 85 18.44 -2.05 -5.10
CA PRO A 85 19.83 -1.64 -5.04
C PRO A 85 20.13 -0.50 -6.00
N SER A 86 20.60 0.62 -5.46
CA SER A 86 21.03 1.78 -6.24
C SER A 86 21.80 2.77 -5.37
N ASN A 87 22.41 3.78 -6.00
CA ASN A 87 23.07 4.89 -5.32
C ASN A 87 22.11 6.05 -5.00
N TYR A 88 20.79 5.88 -5.25
CA TYR A 88 19.78 6.86 -4.87
C TYR A 88 19.83 7.08 -3.36
N LYS A 89 19.89 8.35 -2.96
CA LYS A 89 19.98 8.73 -1.54
C LYS A 89 18.65 9.14 -0.97
N THR A 90 18.38 8.65 0.21
CA THR A 90 17.21 9.00 1.03
C THR A 90 17.65 9.44 2.42
N THR A 91 16.84 10.24 3.10
CA THR A 91 17.02 10.54 4.53
C THR A 91 16.02 9.75 5.35
N PHE A 92 16.53 8.83 6.17
CA PHE A 92 15.70 8.01 7.04
C PHE A 92 16.19 8.13 8.49
N LEU A 93 15.28 8.45 9.42
CA LEU A 93 15.58 8.67 10.84
C LEU A 93 16.74 9.66 11.09
N GLY A 94 16.78 10.73 10.29
CA GLY A 94 17.79 11.80 10.41
C GLY A 94 19.17 11.46 9.82
N LYS A 95 19.36 10.29 9.20
CA LYS A 95 20.59 9.88 8.54
C LYS A 95 20.38 9.71 7.04
N SER A 96 21.42 10.06 6.25
CA SER A 96 21.42 9.84 4.81
C SER A 96 21.96 8.44 4.49
N TYR A 97 21.22 7.72 3.64
CA TYR A 97 21.59 6.39 3.16
C TYR A 97 21.47 6.35 1.64
N SER A 98 22.34 5.62 0.96
CA SER A 98 21.99 5.10 -0.36
C SER A 98 21.05 3.89 -0.22
N ASN A 99 20.34 3.51 -1.29
CA ASN A 99 19.57 2.28 -1.24
C ASN A 99 20.45 1.07 -0.94
N ASN A 100 21.70 1.03 -1.47
CA ASN A 100 22.67 -0.02 -1.15
C ASN A 100 23.02 -0.06 0.35
N ASP A 101 23.20 1.11 0.98
CA ASP A 101 23.45 1.20 2.42
C ASP A 101 22.26 0.68 3.24
N LEU A 102 21.03 0.91 2.77
CA LEU A 102 19.82 0.40 3.42
C LEU A 102 19.79 -1.14 3.45
N PHE A 103 20.19 -1.84 2.38
CA PHE A 103 20.30 -3.30 2.39
C PHE A 103 21.22 -3.78 3.52
N THR A 104 22.38 -3.11 3.68
CA THR A 104 23.32 -3.43 4.76
C THR A 104 22.76 -3.08 6.14
N ALA A 105 22.17 -1.89 6.29
CA ALA A 105 21.64 -1.39 7.56
C ALA A 105 20.49 -2.25 8.10
N PHE A 106 19.65 -2.79 7.19
CA PHE A 106 18.56 -3.71 7.53
C PHE A 106 18.99 -5.18 7.58
N GLY A 107 20.26 -5.49 7.27
CA GLY A 107 20.77 -6.87 7.29
C GLY A 107 20.12 -7.76 6.24
N VAL A 108 19.73 -7.21 5.08
CA VAL A 108 19.06 -7.95 4.00
C VAL A 108 20.02 -8.92 3.35
N ARG A 109 19.73 -10.23 3.45
CA ARG A 109 20.56 -11.33 2.89
C ARG A 109 19.99 -11.92 1.61
N GLY A 110 18.73 -11.60 1.28
CA GLY A 110 18.04 -12.10 0.09
C GLY A 110 16.76 -11.31 -0.15
N THR A 111 16.22 -11.44 -1.36
CA THR A 111 14.99 -10.74 -1.79
C THR A 111 13.93 -11.74 -2.29
N PRO A 112 12.63 -11.45 -2.09
CA PRO A 112 12.14 -10.30 -1.34
C PRO A 112 12.38 -10.43 0.16
N ALA A 113 12.49 -9.30 0.86
CA ALA A 113 12.48 -9.25 2.32
C ALA A 113 11.58 -8.09 2.76
N PHE A 114 10.72 -8.34 3.74
CA PHE A 114 9.74 -7.39 4.23
C PHE A 114 10.06 -6.96 5.65
N PHE A 115 10.01 -5.66 5.92
CA PHE A 115 10.15 -5.08 7.25
C PHE A 115 8.92 -4.24 7.54
N PHE A 116 8.36 -4.42 8.72
CA PHE A 116 7.15 -3.73 9.16
C PHE A 116 7.50 -2.80 10.32
N LEU A 117 7.26 -1.51 10.15
CA LEU A 117 7.57 -0.50 11.16
C LEU A 117 6.31 0.26 11.58
N LYS A 118 6.20 0.60 12.86
CA LYS A 118 5.26 1.61 13.35
C LYS A 118 6.06 2.79 13.89
N ALA A 119 5.91 3.95 13.27
CA ALA A 119 6.78 5.10 13.49
C ALA A 119 8.27 4.71 13.34
N LYS A 120 9.05 4.70 14.43
CA LYS A 120 10.48 4.37 14.40
C LYS A 120 10.80 2.93 14.83
N GLU A 121 9.79 2.18 15.28
CA GLU A 121 9.98 0.87 15.87
C GLU A 121 9.74 -0.24 14.84
N LEU A 122 10.69 -1.19 14.77
CA LEU A 122 10.54 -2.41 14.00
C LEU A 122 9.57 -3.35 14.73
N ILE A 123 8.44 -3.66 14.08
CA ILE A 123 7.47 -4.62 14.60
C ILE A 123 7.96 -6.04 14.32
N THR A 124 8.28 -6.32 13.06
CA THR A 124 8.76 -7.64 12.61
C THR A 124 9.42 -7.54 11.23
N GLN A 125 10.12 -8.62 10.88
CA GLN A 125 10.65 -8.83 9.53
C GLN A 125 10.27 -10.22 9.03
N VAL A 126 10.01 -10.32 7.73
CA VAL A 126 9.66 -11.58 7.05
C VAL A 126 10.52 -11.73 5.81
N PRO A 127 11.42 -12.73 5.76
CA PRO A 127 12.20 -13.02 4.57
C PRO A 127 11.40 -13.89 3.59
N GLY A 128 11.59 -13.66 2.30
CA GLY A 128 11.08 -14.50 1.25
C GLY A 128 9.68 -14.14 0.75
N TYR A 129 9.21 -14.92 -0.20
CA TYR A 129 7.91 -14.77 -0.85
C TYR A 129 6.80 -15.33 0.05
N MET A 130 5.67 -14.63 0.08
CA MET A 130 4.42 -15.08 0.70
C MET A 130 3.31 -15.10 -0.36
N PRO A 131 2.51 -16.19 -0.46
CA PRO A 131 1.29 -16.20 -1.27
C PRO A 131 0.25 -15.20 -0.77
N VAL A 132 -0.75 -14.89 -1.60
CA VAL A 132 -1.83 -13.92 -1.30
C VAL A 132 -2.46 -14.14 0.08
N GLU A 133 -2.88 -15.38 0.36
CA GLU A 133 -3.58 -15.71 1.60
C GLU A 133 -2.71 -15.48 2.84
N ASP A 134 -1.45 -15.92 2.79
CA ASP A 134 -0.51 -15.77 3.90
C ASP A 134 -0.12 -14.31 4.10
N PHE A 135 0.07 -13.56 3.01
CA PHE A 135 0.38 -12.15 3.08
C PHE A 135 -0.77 -11.35 3.69
N LEU A 136 -2.02 -11.57 3.24
CA LEU A 136 -3.21 -10.94 3.83
C LEU A 136 -3.38 -11.29 5.30
N LYS A 137 -3.16 -12.55 5.70
CA LYS A 137 -3.20 -12.96 7.10
C LYS A 137 -2.15 -12.24 7.93
N ALA A 138 -0.92 -12.15 7.41
CA ALA A 138 0.17 -11.43 8.09
C ALA A 138 -0.16 -9.94 8.26
N LEU A 139 -0.67 -9.29 7.21
CA LEU A 139 -1.09 -7.89 7.27
C LEU A 139 -2.21 -7.67 8.31
N LYS A 140 -3.25 -8.48 8.30
CA LYS A 140 -4.36 -8.38 9.25
C LYS A 140 -3.89 -8.63 10.68
N TYR A 141 -3.06 -9.64 10.90
CA TYR A 141 -2.47 -9.94 12.20
C TYR A 141 -1.70 -8.75 12.77
N LEU A 142 -0.87 -8.09 11.95
CA LEU A 142 -0.10 -6.94 12.39
C LEU A 142 -0.99 -5.75 12.78
N ILE A 143 -2.11 -5.52 12.09
CA ILE A 143 -3.09 -4.51 12.50
C ILE A 143 -3.70 -4.88 13.86
N ARG A 144 -4.08 -6.15 14.09
CA ARG A 144 -4.60 -6.61 15.37
C ARG A 144 -3.58 -6.41 16.51
N VAL A 145 -2.33 -6.76 16.27
CA VAL A 145 -1.25 -6.58 17.25
C VAL A 145 -1.04 -5.10 17.59
N VAL A 146 -0.92 -4.25 16.57
CA VAL A 146 -0.54 -2.84 16.75
C VAL A 146 -1.69 -1.96 17.21
N GLU A 147 -2.90 -2.19 16.69
CA GLU A 147 -4.05 -1.29 16.95
C GLU A 147 -5.01 -1.82 18.04
N GLU A 148 -4.91 -3.12 18.38
CA GLU A 148 -5.84 -3.76 19.32
C GLU A 148 -5.13 -4.54 20.45
N ASN A 149 -3.80 -4.47 20.53
CA ASN A 149 -2.99 -5.18 21.53
C ASN A 149 -3.24 -6.70 21.53
N TYR A 150 -3.49 -7.28 20.33
CA TYR A 150 -3.70 -8.71 20.19
C TYR A 150 -2.40 -9.46 20.56
N ASN A 151 -2.50 -10.48 21.43
CA ASN A 151 -1.35 -11.10 22.08
C ASN A 151 -1.15 -12.59 21.77
N GLU A 152 -2.02 -13.19 20.93
CA GLU A 152 -1.79 -14.57 20.49
C GLU A 152 -0.69 -14.63 19.42
N SER A 153 -0.07 -15.82 19.28
CA SER A 153 0.92 -16.03 18.23
C SER A 153 0.30 -15.98 16.82
N PHE A 154 1.13 -15.68 15.81
CA PHE A 154 0.69 -15.73 14.43
C PHE A 154 0.14 -17.10 14.01
N ASP A 155 0.73 -18.20 14.49
CA ASP A 155 0.29 -19.57 14.19
C ASP A 155 -1.12 -19.86 14.74
N ALA A 156 -1.46 -19.31 15.89
CA ALA A 156 -2.81 -19.40 16.46
C ALA A 156 -3.81 -18.54 15.67
N TYR A 157 -3.41 -17.32 15.33
CA TYR A 157 -4.22 -16.39 14.54
C TYR A 157 -4.48 -16.92 13.12
N ALA A 158 -3.47 -17.47 12.43
CA ALA A 158 -3.58 -17.92 11.05
C ALA A 158 -4.64 -19.02 10.83
N LYS A 159 -5.03 -19.73 11.90
CA LYS A 159 -6.11 -20.74 11.90
C LYS A 159 -7.51 -20.14 11.99
N LYS A 160 -7.63 -18.85 12.31
CA LYS A 160 -8.89 -18.14 12.46
C LYS A 160 -9.31 -17.45 11.17
N LYS A 161 -10.62 -17.31 10.97
CA LYS A 161 -11.16 -16.41 9.94
C LYS A 161 -11.17 -14.99 10.48
N ASP A 162 -10.67 -14.04 9.72
CA ASP A 162 -10.71 -12.63 10.08
C ASP A 162 -11.18 -11.79 8.87
N ASN A 163 -12.31 -11.12 9.04
CA ASN A 163 -12.92 -10.24 8.04
C ASN A 163 -12.49 -8.77 8.23
N LEU A 164 -11.37 -8.52 8.92
CA LEU A 164 -10.86 -7.18 9.12
C LEU A 164 -10.63 -6.47 7.79
N LEU A 165 -11.20 -5.28 7.62
CA LEU A 165 -10.94 -4.36 6.51
C LEU A 165 -9.95 -3.26 6.92
N GLY A 166 -9.89 -2.96 8.20
CA GLY A 166 -9.04 -1.94 8.81
C GLY A 166 -9.71 -1.37 10.06
N LYS A 167 -8.99 -0.49 10.75
CA LYS A 167 -9.51 0.21 11.92
C LYS A 167 -9.71 1.69 11.59
N PRO A 168 -10.98 2.17 11.46
CA PRO A 168 -11.27 3.57 11.19
C PRO A 168 -10.68 4.50 12.25
N LYS A 169 -10.01 5.56 11.80
CA LYS A 169 -9.34 6.51 12.69
C LYS A 169 -9.35 7.92 12.10
N VAL A 170 -9.65 8.91 12.95
CA VAL A 170 -9.44 10.33 12.65
C VAL A 170 -8.10 10.74 13.26
N VAL A 171 -7.20 11.27 12.44
CA VAL A 171 -5.88 11.76 12.86
C VAL A 171 -5.86 13.28 12.73
N ASN A 172 -5.59 13.99 13.83
CA ASN A 172 -5.41 15.43 13.79
C ASN A 172 -4.05 15.77 13.19
N VAL A 173 -4.04 16.65 12.20
CA VAL A 173 -2.83 17.08 11.49
C VAL A 173 -2.81 18.61 11.35
N THR A 174 -1.61 19.17 11.26
CA THR A 174 -1.44 20.58 10.85
C THR A 174 -1.66 20.70 9.35
N LYS A 175 -1.94 21.94 8.89
CA LYS A 175 -2.07 22.23 7.46
C LYS A 175 -0.84 21.78 6.65
N ASP A 176 0.37 22.03 7.14
CA ASP A 176 1.62 21.61 6.45
C ASP A 176 1.72 20.10 6.28
N LYS A 177 1.26 19.33 7.28
CA LYS A 177 1.21 17.86 7.19
C LYS A 177 0.16 17.41 6.17
N ALA A 178 -1.01 18.04 6.16
CA ALA A 178 -2.06 17.76 5.16
C ALA A 178 -1.57 18.07 3.74
N ASP A 179 -0.92 19.22 3.54
CA ASP A 179 -0.33 19.60 2.25
C ASP A 179 0.78 18.62 1.81
N TYR A 180 1.58 18.11 2.77
CA TYR A 180 2.56 17.06 2.50
C TYR A 180 1.90 15.78 2.00
N ILE A 181 0.82 15.32 2.65
CA ILE A 181 0.09 14.13 2.22
C ILE A 181 -0.52 14.33 0.83
N LEU A 182 -1.20 15.44 0.57
CA LEU A 182 -1.74 15.75 -0.76
C LEU A 182 -0.68 15.74 -1.87
N LYS A 183 0.56 16.10 -1.54
CA LYS A 183 1.67 16.09 -2.50
C LYS A 183 2.24 14.71 -2.75
N TYR A 184 2.33 13.86 -1.73
CA TYR A 184 3.13 12.63 -1.78
C TYR A 184 2.30 11.34 -1.68
N ASP A 185 1.06 11.38 -1.18
CA ASP A 185 0.17 10.22 -1.20
C ASP A 185 -0.91 10.36 -2.27
N SER A 186 -0.74 9.64 -3.38
CA SER A 186 -1.72 9.60 -4.47
C SER A 186 -3.06 8.92 -4.09
N ASN A 187 -3.14 8.29 -2.90
CA ASN A 187 -4.38 7.74 -2.33
C ASN A 187 -5.16 8.78 -1.50
N SER A 188 -4.69 10.02 -1.41
CA SER A 188 -5.31 11.06 -0.59
C SER A 188 -6.14 12.03 -1.42
N ILE A 189 -7.23 12.54 -0.81
CA ILE A 189 -8.07 13.60 -1.37
C ILE A 189 -8.53 14.56 -0.29
N ILE A 190 -8.62 15.85 -0.63
CA ILE A 190 -9.24 16.85 0.23
C ILE A 190 -10.74 16.93 -0.08
N VAL A 191 -11.57 17.02 0.96
CA VAL A 191 -13.03 17.09 0.85
C VAL A 191 -13.62 18.16 1.77
N SER A 192 -14.63 18.89 1.28
CA SER A 192 -15.40 19.86 2.06
C SER A 192 -16.82 19.37 2.38
N GLU A 193 -17.29 18.36 1.65
CA GLU A 193 -18.61 17.73 1.82
C GLU A 193 -18.52 16.20 1.68
N THR A 194 -19.57 15.50 2.06
CA THR A 194 -19.62 14.03 1.96
C THR A 194 -19.60 13.59 0.50
N PRO A 195 -18.62 12.79 0.08
CA PRO A 195 -18.58 12.24 -1.28
C PRO A 195 -19.81 11.38 -1.58
N LYS A 196 -20.29 11.40 -2.82
CA LYS A 196 -21.39 10.53 -3.27
C LYS A 196 -21.07 9.04 -3.08
N ASN A 197 -19.83 8.66 -3.38
CA ASN A 197 -19.32 7.29 -3.18
C ASN A 197 -18.13 7.38 -2.24
N ILE A 198 -18.25 6.72 -1.08
CA ILE A 198 -17.18 6.66 -0.09
C ILE A 198 -16.36 5.39 -0.35
N ASP A 199 -15.09 5.55 -0.68
CA ASP A 199 -14.12 4.47 -0.72
C ASP A 199 -13.39 4.42 0.63
N ILE A 200 -13.67 3.43 1.45
CA ILE A 200 -13.14 3.31 2.82
C ILE A 200 -11.61 3.20 2.89
N TYR A 201 -10.95 2.86 1.79
CA TYR A 201 -9.50 2.72 1.70
C TYR A 201 -8.79 4.00 1.26
N THR A 202 -9.53 5.03 0.84
CA THR A 202 -8.97 6.36 0.51
C THR A 202 -8.68 7.16 1.78
N VAL A 203 -7.60 7.94 1.77
CA VAL A 203 -7.27 8.89 2.83
C VAL A 203 -8.01 10.20 2.56
N TYR A 204 -9.00 10.52 3.38
CA TYR A 204 -9.75 11.75 3.26
C TYR A 204 -9.16 12.84 4.17
N ILE A 205 -9.02 14.04 3.63
CA ILE A 205 -8.48 15.21 4.33
C ILE A 205 -9.57 16.28 4.40
N THR A 206 -9.83 16.81 5.58
CA THR A 206 -10.84 17.86 5.79
C THR A 206 -10.51 18.73 6.99
N SER A 207 -10.98 19.99 7.00
CA SER A 207 -10.98 20.86 8.19
C SER A 207 -12.33 20.84 8.93
N ASN A 208 -13.31 20.10 8.42
CA ASN A 208 -14.65 20.00 9.00
C ASN A 208 -14.74 18.79 9.93
N GLU A 209 -14.87 19.03 11.24
CA GLU A 209 -14.96 17.99 12.27
C GLU A 209 -16.18 17.07 12.10
N GLN A 210 -17.33 17.63 11.73
CA GLN A 210 -18.56 16.85 11.54
C GLN A 210 -18.42 15.91 10.36
N LEU A 211 -17.79 16.38 9.27
CA LEU A 211 -17.50 15.55 8.09
C LEU A 211 -16.49 14.46 8.43
N ALA A 212 -15.42 14.79 9.17
CA ALA A 212 -14.42 13.80 9.61
C ALA A 212 -15.08 12.69 10.44
N LYS A 213 -15.96 13.04 11.39
CA LYS A 213 -16.72 12.08 12.19
C LYS A 213 -17.61 11.21 11.31
N LYS A 214 -18.36 11.81 10.38
CA LYS A 214 -19.27 11.09 9.47
C LYS A 214 -18.50 10.09 8.59
N LEU A 215 -17.36 10.47 8.04
CA LEU A 215 -16.50 9.59 7.24
C LEU A 215 -15.96 8.41 8.08
N ASN A 216 -15.53 8.68 9.31
CA ASN A 216 -15.07 7.64 10.23
C ASN A 216 -16.19 6.67 10.60
N GLU A 217 -17.41 7.15 10.89
CA GLU A 217 -18.60 6.32 11.15
C GLU A 217 -19.02 5.50 9.93
N ALA A 218 -18.78 6.00 8.71
CA ALA A 218 -18.97 5.27 7.47
C ALA A 218 -17.90 4.21 7.19
N GLY A 219 -16.92 4.03 8.10
CA GLY A 219 -15.90 3.00 8.02
C GLY A 219 -14.62 3.41 7.28
N VAL A 220 -14.45 4.70 6.93
CA VAL A 220 -13.20 5.19 6.32
C VAL A 220 -12.03 4.93 7.26
N ILE A 221 -11.05 4.16 6.79
CA ILE A 221 -9.93 3.68 7.61
C ILE A 221 -9.04 4.84 8.06
N ARG A 222 -8.89 5.88 7.22
CA ARG A 222 -8.04 7.02 7.57
C ARG A 222 -8.65 8.35 7.14
N VAL A 223 -8.91 9.20 8.13
CA VAL A 223 -9.35 10.59 7.92
C VAL A 223 -8.35 11.51 8.59
N LEU A 224 -7.82 12.48 7.86
CA LEU A 224 -6.93 13.51 8.39
C LEU A 224 -7.74 14.78 8.63
N LEU A 225 -7.84 15.19 9.89
CA LEU A 225 -8.53 16.40 10.31
C LEU A 225 -7.53 17.53 10.54
N ILE A 226 -7.61 18.57 9.70
CA ILE A 226 -6.75 19.77 9.82
C ILE A 226 -7.18 20.58 11.04
N LYS A 227 -6.24 20.81 11.95
CA LYS A 227 -6.38 21.64 13.17
C LYS A 227 -5.40 22.82 13.15
#